data_39154ec88ff962101ad379ceb2f09915
#
_entry.id   39154ec88ff962101ad379ceb2f09915
#
_cell.length_a   1.000
_cell.length_b   1.000
_cell.length_c   1.000
_cell.angle_alpha   90.00
_cell.angle_beta   90.00
_cell.angle_gamma   90.00
#
_symmetry.space_group_name_H-M   'P 1'
#
loop_
_entity.id
_entity.type
_entity.pdbx_description
1 polymer ?
#
loop_
_entity_poly.entity_id
_entity_poly.type
_entity_poly.pdbx_seq_one_letter_code
_entity_poly.pdbx_strand_id
1 'polypeptide(L)'
;ILDSAAKIAFNGVTVRDADLGDLTIDMALNHVDGETFNQLIQVYNESAKQQHDELTDEEVQITKKFIDTQPQFIFNPTLSNKAGKLASNLDISMASADFENAIGQGKIFSLFNHFIFKMDANKEALIEEAATVLQLDRLDKEQATKEATEQVNLGIKNGVQQGILVEDGKSVKLDLVLEKGELKLNGNVIPEEQVASMLFLLVMSMGQ
;
A
#
# COMPACT_ATOMS: atom_id res chain seq x y z
N ILE A 1 5.95 -22.77 -11.45
CA ILE A 1 5.94 -21.77 -10.38
C ILE A 1 7.20 -20.94 -10.52
N LEU A 2 7.07 -19.63 -10.46
CA LEU A 2 8.15 -18.66 -10.52
C LEU A 2 8.25 -17.94 -9.17
N ASP A 3 9.48 -17.80 -8.69
CA ASP A 3 9.83 -16.91 -7.60
C ASP A 3 10.83 -15.89 -8.15
N SER A 4 10.58 -14.62 -7.92
CA SER A 4 11.41 -13.51 -8.41
C SER A 4 11.57 -12.46 -7.32
N ALA A 5 12.79 -11.95 -7.16
CA ALA A 5 13.06 -10.85 -6.25
C ALA A 5 13.97 -9.83 -6.94
N ALA A 6 13.75 -8.56 -6.65
CA ALA A 6 14.56 -7.46 -7.14
C ALA A 6 14.82 -6.44 -6.02
N LYS A 7 16.02 -5.87 -6.04
CA LYS A 7 16.38 -4.73 -5.21
C LYS A 7 16.81 -3.60 -6.14
N ILE A 8 16.14 -2.47 -6.04
CA ILE A 8 16.41 -1.28 -6.84
C ILE A 8 16.84 -0.16 -5.88
N ALA A 9 17.93 0.52 -6.20
CA ALA A 9 18.39 1.66 -5.43
C ALA A 9 18.60 2.87 -6.36
N PHE A 10 18.04 4.00 -5.97
CA PHE A 10 18.22 5.30 -6.59
C PHE A 10 18.88 6.21 -5.58
N ASN A 11 20.06 6.74 -5.92
CA ASN A 11 20.76 7.68 -5.06
C ASN A 11 20.51 9.11 -5.56
N GLY A 12 20.20 10.00 -4.63
CA GLY A 12 19.97 11.42 -4.95
C GLY A 12 18.74 11.60 -5.86
N VAL A 13 17.59 11.07 -5.48
CA VAL A 13 16.34 11.29 -6.22
C VAL A 13 15.99 12.77 -6.17
N THR A 14 15.87 13.41 -7.33
CA THR A 14 15.49 14.82 -7.44
C THR A 14 14.26 15.02 -8.31
N VAL A 15 13.39 15.94 -7.92
CA VAL A 15 12.22 16.37 -8.68
C VAL A 15 12.26 17.90 -8.81
N ARG A 16 12.41 18.42 -10.03
CA ARG A 16 12.52 19.87 -10.29
C ARG A 16 13.54 20.57 -9.36
N ASP A 17 14.74 19.99 -9.23
CA ASP A 17 15.84 20.46 -8.37
C ASP A 17 15.63 20.28 -6.86
N ALA A 18 14.51 19.75 -6.41
CA ALA A 18 14.30 19.39 -5.02
C ALA A 18 14.84 17.99 -4.71
N ASP A 19 15.72 17.88 -3.72
CA ASP A 19 16.37 16.64 -3.29
C ASP A 19 15.45 15.86 -2.33
N LEU A 20 14.94 14.72 -2.79
CA LEU A 20 14.12 13.79 -2.00
C LEU A 20 14.96 12.75 -1.27
N GLY A 21 16.28 12.68 -1.52
CA GLY A 21 17.17 11.71 -0.89
C GLY A 21 17.34 10.41 -1.67
N ASP A 22 17.62 9.33 -0.95
CA ASP A 22 17.90 8.01 -1.54
C ASP A 22 16.68 7.09 -1.40
N LEU A 23 16.23 6.50 -2.51
CA LEU A 23 15.13 5.55 -2.54
C LEU A 23 15.66 4.13 -2.77
N THR A 24 15.33 3.21 -1.88
CA THR A 24 15.54 1.78 -2.06
C THR A 24 14.19 1.07 -2.12
N ILE A 25 14.03 0.15 -3.06
CA ILE A 25 12.83 -0.68 -3.20
C ILE A 25 13.29 -2.14 -3.22
N ASP A 26 12.92 -2.90 -2.21
CA ASP A 26 13.04 -4.35 -2.21
C ASP A 26 11.67 -4.94 -2.57
N MET A 27 11.60 -5.76 -3.61
CA MET A 27 10.35 -6.38 -4.06
C MET A 27 10.55 -7.86 -4.36
N ALA A 28 9.50 -8.65 -4.12
CA ALA A 28 9.45 -10.04 -4.54
C ALA A 28 8.05 -10.44 -4.99
N LEU A 29 8.02 -11.39 -5.90
CA LEU A 29 6.81 -12.04 -6.39
C LEU A 29 7.07 -13.55 -6.30
N ASN A 30 6.35 -14.25 -5.42
CA ASN A 30 6.56 -15.66 -5.14
C ASN A 30 5.31 -16.48 -5.50
N HIS A 31 5.50 -17.78 -5.76
CA HIS A 31 4.44 -18.76 -6.06
C HIS A 31 3.57 -18.38 -7.26
N VAL A 32 4.16 -17.75 -8.27
CA VAL A 32 3.43 -17.34 -9.47
C VAL A 32 3.55 -18.40 -10.55
N ASP A 33 2.43 -18.85 -11.09
CA ASP A 33 2.42 -19.60 -12.33
C ASP A 33 2.60 -18.63 -13.52
N GLY A 34 3.74 -18.74 -14.22
CA GLY A 34 4.11 -17.78 -15.26
C GLY A 34 3.17 -17.79 -16.46
N GLU A 35 2.57 -18.93 -16.80
CA GLU A 35 1.60 -19.03 -17.89
C GLU A 35 0.30 -18.33 -17.53
N THR A 36 -0.24 -18.64 -16.35
CA THR A 36 -1.46 -18.00 -15.83
C THR A 36 -1.27 -16.49 -15.64
N PHE A 37 -0.09 -16.06 -15.17
CA PHE A 37 0.23 -14.64 -15.04
C PHE A 37 0.26 -13.91 -16.39
N ASN A 38 0.86 -14.52 -17.42
CA ASN A 38 0.85 -13.95 -18.76
C ASN A 38 -0.57 -13.87 -19.34
N GLN A 39 -1.39 -14.89 -19.15
CA GLN A 39 -2.80 -14.87 -19.56
C GLN A 39 -3.56 -13.75 -18.85
N LEU A 40 -3.36 -13.58 -17.54
CA LEU A 40 -3.96 -12.51 -16.75
C LEU A 40 -3.62 -11.13 -17.34
N ILE A 41 -2.33 -10.87 -17.59
CA ILE A 41 -1.87 -9.61 -18.19
C ILE A 41 -2.51 -9.38 -19.57
N GLN A 42 -2.58 -10.39 -20.41
CA GLN A 42 -3.18 -10.28 -21.74
C GLN A 42 -4.66 -9.92 -21.67
N VAL A 43 -5.42 -10.66 -20.86
CA VAL A 43 -6.87 -10.44 -20.70
C VAL A 43 -7.15 -9.04 -20.16
N TYR A 44 -6.45 -8.59 -19.11
CA TYR A 44 -6.64 -7.23 -18.58
C TYR A 44 -6.17 -6.12 -19.53
N ASN A 45 -5.12 -6.35 -20.33
CA ASN A 45 -4.72 -5.39 -21.37
C ASN A 45 -5.74 -5.27 -22.50
N GLU A 46 -6.42 -6.34 -22.83
CA GLU A 46 -7.50 -6.34 -23.84
C GLU A 46 -8.75 -5.66 -23.29
N SER A 47 -9.13 -5.97 -22.05
CA SER A 47 -10.25 -5.34 -21.37
C SER A 47 -10.06 -3.83 -21.21
N ALA A 48 -8.88 -3.39 -20.83
CA ALA A 48 -8.55 -1.96 -20.71
C ALA A 48 -8.74 -1.19 -22.05
N LYS A 49 -8.59 -1.85 -23.19
CA LYS A 49 -8.84 -1.25 -24.51
C LYS A 49 -10.33 -1.18 -24.86
N GLN A 50 -11.15 -2.06 -24.26
CA GLN A 50 -12.57 -2.19 -24.58
C GLN A 50 -13.48 -1.37 -23.64
N GLN A 51 -12.93 -0.77 -22.58
CA GLN A 51 -13.66 0.06 -21.60
C GLN A 51 -14.92 -0.62 -21.03
N HIS A 52 -14.79 -1.88 -20.62
CA HIS A 52 -15.88 -2.58 -19.94
C HIS A 52 -15.97 -2.15 -18.47
N ASP A 53 -17.17 -1.83 -18.01
CA ASP A 53 -17.45 -1.47 -16.62
C ASP A 53 -17.59 -2.73 -15.72
N GLU A 54 -17.78 -3.92 -16.30
CA GLU A 54 -17.96 -5.18 -15.59
C GLU A 54 -16.90 -6.20 -16.04
N LEU A 55 -16.44 -7.03 -15.08
CA LEU A 55 -15.54 -8.14 -15.38
C LEU A 55 -16.24 -9.18 -16.26
N THR A 56 -15.57 -9.62 -17.30
CA THR A 56 -16.04 -10.72 -18.14
C THR A 56 -15.86 -12.08 -17.45
N ASP A 57 -16.61 -13.10 -17.87
CA ASP A 57 -16.42 -14.46 -17.35
C ASP A 57 -14.98 -14.96 -17.54
N GLU A 58 -14.31 -14.55 -18.62
CA GLU A 58 -12.92 -14.92 -18.88
C GLU A 58 -11.96 -14.27 -17.87
N GLU A 59 -12.16 -12.99 -17.55
CA GLU A 59 -11.39 -12.28 -16.54
C GLU A 59 -11.57 -12.90 -15.15
N VAL A 60 -12.78 -13.25 -14.80
CA VAL A 60 -13.08 -13.94 -13.53
C VAL A 60 -12.37 -15.29 -13.47
N GLN A 61 -12.45 -16.10 -14.53
CA GLN A 61 -11.84 -17.42 -14.57
C GLN A 61 -10.30 -17.37 -14.51
N ILE A 62 -9.68 -16.45 -15.24
CA ILE A 62 -8.22 -16.32 -15.21
C ILE A 62 -7.72 -15.76 -13.88
N THR A 63 -8.45 -14.80 -13.30
CA THR A 63 -8.16 -14.27 -11.98
C THR A 63 -8.24 -15.37 -10.92
N LYS A 64 -9.27 -16.20 -10.97
CA LYS A 64 -9.40 -17.35 -10.08
C LYS A 64 -8.21 -18.32 -10.20
N LYS A 65 -7.85 -18.71 -11.42
CA LYS A 65 -6.69 -19.58 -11.66
C LYS A 65 -5.41 -18.97 -11.09
N PHE A 66 -5.22 -17.66 -11.22
CA PHE A 66 -4.06 -16.96 -10.68
C PHE A 66 -4.06 -16.99 -9.15
N ILE A 67 -5.19 -16.68 -8.51
CA ILE A 67 -5.34 -16.70 -7.05
C ILE A 67 -5.14 -18.13 -6.50
N ASP A 68 -5.59 -19.17 -7.20
CA ASP A 68 -5.42 -20.56 -6.80
C ASP A 68 -3.94 -20.99 -6.75
N THR A 69 -3.03 -20.28 -7.40
CA THR A 69 -1.57 -20.48 -7.22
C THR A 69 -1.05 -19.93 -5.90
N GLN A 70 -1.87 -19.22 -5.15
CA GLN A 70 -1.52 -18.57 -3.87
C GLN A 70 -0.31 -17.63 -4.00
N PRO A 71 -0.34 -16.68 -4.93
CA PRO A 71 0.78 -15.80 -5.16
C PRO A 71 1.04 -14.93 -3.93
N GLN A 72 2.34 -14.62 -3.71
CA GLN A 72 2.76 -13.67 -2.69
C GLN A 72 3.46 -12.49 -3.36
N PHE A 73 3.08 -11.29 -2.95
CA PHE A 73 3.70 -10.04 -3.37
C PHE A 73 4.30 -9.33 -2.17
N ILE A 74 5.58 -8.98 -2.27
CA ILE A 74 6.33 -8.22 -1.27
C ILE A 74 6.81 -6.91 -1.91
N PHE A 75 6.60 -5.79 -1.21
CA PHE A 75 7.04 -4.47 -1.66
C PHE A 75 7.47 -3.61 -0.48
N ASN A 76 8.77 -3.34 -0.39
CA ASN A 76 9.39 -2.64 0.74
C ASN A 76 10.17 -1.42 0.26
N PRO A 77 9.51 -0.27 0.00
CA PRO A 77 10.20 0.96 -0.29
C PRO A 77 10.75 1.60 0.99
N THR A 78 11.93 2.19 0.87
CA THR A 78 12.56 3.01 1.91
C THR A 78 13.11 4.26 1.26
N LEU A 79 12.63 5.41 1.69
CA LEU A 79 13.18 6.71 1.35
C LEU A 79 14.03 7.21 2.52
N SER A 80 15.26 7.62 2.24
CA SER A 80 16.20 8.14 3.24
C SER A 80 16.64 9.52 2.84
N ASN A 81 16.30 10.51 3.64
CA ASN A 81 16.77 11.88 3.50
C ASN A 81 17.72 12.28 4.67
N LYS A 82 18.14 13.53 4.72
CA LYS A 82 19.06 14.04 5.76
C LYS A 82 18.46 14.00 7.17
N ALA A 83 17.13 14.05 7.27
CA ALA A 83 16.41 14.08 8.55
C ALA A 83 16.04 12.68 9.07
N GLY A 84 16.09 11.64 8.21
CA GLY A 84 15.80 10.28 8.65
C GLY A 84 15.31 9.36 7.55
N LYS A 85 14.45 8.41 7.92
CA LYS A 85 13.92 7.37 7.02
C LYS A 85 12.41 7.33 7.06
N LEU A 86 11.84 7.05 5.90
CA LEU A 86 10.44 6.69 5.69
C LEU A 86 10.44 5.28 5.08
N ALA A 87 9.99 4.31 5.83
CA ALA A 87 9.97 2.91 5.38
C ALA A 87 8.56 2.36 5.41
N SER A 88 8.20 1.56 4.41
CA SER A 88 7.01 0.74 4.47
C SER A 88 7.31 -0.70 4.06
N ASN A 89 6.46 -1.60 4.53
CA ASN A 89 6.47 -3.01 4.19
C ASN A 89 5.06 -3.40 3.80
N LEU A 90 4.91 -3.92 2.60
CA LEU A 90 3.70 -4.56 2.12
C LEU A 90 4.02 -6.01 1.79
N ASP A 91 3.33 -6.95 2.44
CA ASP A 91 3.43 -8.38 2.16
C ASP A 91 2.01 -8.96 2.07
N ILE A 92 1.64 -9.38 0.87
CA ILE A 92 0.33 -9.92 0.55
C ILE A 92 0.49 -11.33 0.05
N SER A 93 -0.11 -12.32 0.73
CA SER A 93 -0.22 -13.68 0.25
C SER A 93 -1.69 -14.05 0.07
N MET A 94 -2.04 -14.44 -1.15
CA MET A 94 -3.40 -14.84 -1.48
C MET A 94 -3.69 -16.25 -0.97
N ALA A 95 -4.94 -16.49 -0.57
CA ALA A 95 -5.43 -17.82 -0.26
C ALA A 95 -6.13 -18.43 -1.47
N SER A 96 -6.03 -19.76 -1.63
CA SER A 96 -6.94 -20.47 -2.55
C SER A 96 -8.34 -20.47 -1.92
N ALA A 97 -9.19 -19.59 -2.40
CA ALA A 97 -10.56 -19.45 -1.91
C ALA A 97 -11.53 -19.28 -3.08
N ASP A 98 -12.80 -19.55 -2.82
CA ASP A 98 -13.86 -19.23 -3.77
C ASP A 98 -14.05 -17.70 -3.79
N PHE A 99 -13.35 -17.07 -4.74
CA PHE A 99 -13.29 -15.62 -4.90
C PHE A 99 -14.67 -14.98 -5.03
N GLU A 100 -15.54 -15.56 -5.88
CA GLU A 100 -16.88 -15.03 -6.11
C GLU A 100 -17.74 -15.12 -4.84
N ASN A 101 -17.67 -16.26 -4.17
CA ASN A 101 -18.43 -16.49 -2.95
C ASN A 101 -17.91 -15.63 -1.80
N ALA A 102 -16.57 -15.46 -1.67
CA ALA A 102 -15.96 -14.63 -0.66
C ALA A 102 -16.40 -13.16 -0.81
N ILE A 103 -16.38 -12.61 -2.02
CA ILE A 103 -16.84 -11.24 -2.29
C ILE A 103 -18.35 -11.13 -2.08
N GLY A 104 -19.15 -12.07 -2.64
CA GLY A 104 -20.59 -12.05 -2.52
C GLY A 104 -21.12 -12.17 -1.09
N GLN A 105 -20.34 -12.79 -0.18
CA GLN A 105 -20.67 -12.91 1.24
C GLN A 105 -19.99 -11.85 2.13
N GLY A 106 -19.18 -10.95 1.55
CA GLY A 106 -18.41 -9.97 2.31
C GLY A 106 -17.26 -10.57 3.14
N LYS A 107 -16.84 -11.80 2.83
CA LYS A 107 -15.74 -12.51 3.52
C LYS A 107 -14.39 -12.23 2.87
N ILE A 108 -14.02 -10.97 2.81
CA ILE A 108 -12.82 -10.50 2.11
C ILE A 108 -11.54 -11.08 2.75
N PHE A 109 -11.54 -11.28 4.07
CA PHE A 109 -10.37 -11.81 4.78
C PHE A 109 -10.01 -13.23 4.36
N SER A 110 -10.98 -14.02 3.91
CA SER A 110 -10.74 -15.38 3.43
C SER A 110 -9.94 -15.46 2.13
N LEU A 111 -9.79 -14.33 1.41
CA LEU A 111 -8.98 -14.26 0.19
C LEU A 111 -7.47 -14.19 0.46
N PHE A 112 -7.06 -14.05 1.71
CA PHE A 112 -5.68 -13.87 2.08
C PHE A 112 -5.21 -14.95 3.06
N ASN A 113 -4.04 -15.52 2.81
CA ASN A 113 -3.28 -16.25 3.83
C ASN A 113 -2.73 -15.27 4.86
N HIS A 114 -2.20 -14.14 4.38
CA HIS A 114 -1.89 -12.97 5.18
C HIS A 114 -1.90 -11.70 4.33
N PHE A 115 -2.14 -10.58 4.98
CA PHE A 115 -1.92 -9.24 4.48
C PHE A 115 -1.22 -8.45 5.58
N ILE A 116 -0.04 -7.95 5.28
CA ILE A 116 0.76 -7.16 6.22
C ILE A 116 1.08 -5.83 5.55
N PHE A 117 0.67 -4.74 6.18
CA PHE A 117 1.12 -3.41 5.82
C PHE A 117 1.67 -2.72 7.05
N LYS A 118 2.95 -2.38 7.02
CA LYS A 118 3.64 -1.66 8.09
C LYS A 118 4.25 -0.39 7.56
N MET A 119 4.22 0.66 8.36
CA MET A 119 4.91 1.91 8.11
C MET A 119 5.70 2.28 9.35
N ASP A 120 6.94 2.71 9.15
CA ASP A 120 7.78 3.36 10.18
C ASP A 120 8.40 4.60 9.55
N ALA A 121 8.01 5.75 10.03
CA ALA A 121 8.39 7.03 9.47
C ALA A 121 8.97 7.95 10.56
N ASN A 122 10.19 8.45 10.34
CA ASN A 122 10.75 9.49 11.18
C ASN A 122 9.99 10.80 10.95
N LYS A 123 9.56 11.48 12.00
CA LYS A 123 8.76 12.71 11.92
C LYS A 123 9.48 13.85 11.22
N GLU A 124 10.78 14.02 11.51
CA GLU A 124 11.59 15.05 10.88
C GLU A 124 11.75 14.78 9.37
N ALA A 125 11.89 13.50 8.97
CA ALA A 125 11.94 13.11 7.57
C ALA A 125 10.59 13.36 6.86
N LEU A 126 9.46 13.10 7.50
CA LEU A 126 8.13 13.43 6.96
C LEU A 126 7.98 14.94 6.74
N ILE A 127 8.44 15.76 7.69
CA ILE A 127 8.39 17.22 7.56
C ILE A 127 9.28 17.70 6.42
N GLU A 128 10.49 17.14 6.29
CA GLU A 128 11.42 17.50 5.20
C GLU A 128 10.81 17.16 3.83
N GLU A 129 10.25 15.96 3.67
CA GLU A 129 9.59 15.57 2.41
C GLU A 129 8.37 16.44 2.10
N ALA A 130 7.51 16.70 3.07
CA ALA A 130 6.36 17.58 2.90
C ALA A 130 6.79 19.00 2.51
N ALA A 131 7.83 19.54 3.16
CA ALA A 131 8.39 20.86 2.83
C ALA A 131 8.97 20.88 1.41
N THR A 132 9.64 19.80 1.00
CA THR A 132 10.18 19.66 -0.35
C THR A 132 9.06 19.67 -1.39
N VAL A 133 7.96 18.96 -1.16
CA VAL A 133 6.78 18.98 -2.05
C VAL A 133 6.17 20.38 -2.13
N LEU A 134 6.00 21.07 -0.99
CA LEU A 134 5.45 22.45 -0.97
C LEU A 134 6.34 23.46 -1.69
N GLN A 135 7.67 23.27 -1.68
CA GLN A 135 8.58 24.10 -2.49
C GLN A 135 8.39 23.92 -4.00
N LEU A 136 7.95 22.73 -4.46
CA LEU A 136 7.60 22.52 -5.86
C LEU A 136 6.43 23.41 -6.32
N ASP A 137 5.55 23.78 -5.39
CA ASP A 137 4.41 24.71 -5.60
C ASP A 137 4.79 26.19 -5.42
N ARG A 138 6.10 26.50 -5.43
CA ARG A 138 6.68 27.86 -5.39
C ARG A 138 6.63 28.56 -4.03
N LEU A 139 6.44 27.86 -2.93
CA LEU A 139 6.67 28.40 -1.60
C LEU A 139 8.18 28.59 -1.36
N ASP A 140 8.56 29.63 -0.65
CA ASP A 140 9.93 29.74 -0.18
C ASP A 140 10.20 28.68 0.91
N LYS A 141 11.48 28.39 1.13
CA LYS A 141 11.89 27.30 2.03
C LYS A 141 11.39 27.47 3.47
N GLU A 142 11.36 28.68 3.99
CA GLU A 142 10.93 28.94 5.37
C GLU A 142 9.43 28.72 5.53
N GLN A 143 8.64 29.25 4.60
CA GLN A 143 7.19 29.06 4.56
C GLN A 143 6.82 27.58 4.36
N ALA A 144 7.48 26.91 3.41
CA ALA A 144 7.25 25.49 3.13
C ALA A 144 7.55 24.63 4.37
N THR A 145 8.67 24.88 5.08
CA THR A 145 9.03 24.13 6.29
C THR A 145 8.01 24.38 7.41
N LYS A 146 7.57 25.60 7.60
CA LYS A 146 6.57 25.94 8.62
C LYS A 146 5.24 25.24 8.34
N GLU A 147 4.75 25.36 7.13
CA GLU A 147 3.48 24.76 6.71
C GLU A 147 3.54 23.23 6.78
N ALA A 148 4.62 22.62 6.29
CA ALA A 148 4.87 21.19 6.40
C ALA A 148 4.85 20.71 7.86
N THR A 149 5.51 21.46 8.75
CA THR A 149 5.56 21.15 10.19
C THR A 149 4.16 21.15 10.80
N GLU A 150 3.35 22.17 10.49
CA GLU A 150 1.98 22.26 10.99
C GLU A 150 1.09 21.14 10.45
N GLN A 151 1.13 20.87 9.14
CA GLN A 151 0.33 19.83 8.49
C GLN A 151 0.71 18.42 8.99
N VAL A 152 2.00 18.10 9.03
CA VAL A 152 2.48 16.78 9.47
C VAL A 152 2.13 16.54 10.95
N ASN A 153 2.37 17.52 11.82
CA ASN A 153 2.02 17.39 13.24
C ASN A 153 0.52 17.24 13.47
N LEU A 154 -0.31 17.97 12.71
CA LEU A 154 -1.75 17.83 12.75
C LEU A 154 -2.20 16.45 12.26
N GLY A 155 -1.63 15.98 11.14
CA GLY A 155 -1.91 14.64 10.60
C GLY A 155 -1.54 13.53 11.58
N ILE A 156 -0.35 13.60 12.20
CA ILE A 156 0.09 12.64 13.22
C ILE A 156 -0.87 12.66 14.42
N LYS A 157 -1.17 13.84 14.95
CA LYS A 157 -2.08 13.98 16.08
C LYS A 157 -3.45 13.36 15.79
N ASN A 158 -4.02 13.64 14.64
CA ASN A 158 -5.32 13.09 14.23
C ASN A 158 -5.23 11.56 14.05
N GLY A 159 -4.18 11.07 13.39
CA GLY A 159 -3.97 9.62 13.22
C GLY A 159 -3.81 8.87 14.54
N VAL A 160 -3.09 9.46 15.51
CA VAL A 160 -2.95 8.88 16.86
C VAL A 160 -4.28 8.91 17.62
N GLN A 161 -5.03 10.00 17.55
CA GLN A 161 -6.35 10.11 18.18
C GLN A 161 -7.36 9.09 17.63
N GLN A 162 -7.25 8.76 16.35
CA GLN A 162 -8.09 7.76 15.69
C GLN A 162 -7.58 6.32 15.87
N GLY A 163 -6.42 6.12 16.53
CA GLY A 163 -5.80 4.81 16.69
C GLY A 163 -5.16 4.25 15.42
N ILE A 164 -5.08 5.04 14.35
CA ILE A 164 -4.47 4.66 13.06
C ILE A 164 -2.95 4.67 13.16
N LEU A 165 -2.39 5.65 13.86
CA LEU A 165 -0.95 5.80 14.05
C LEU A 165 -0.58 5.56 15.53
N VAL A 166 0.64 5.08 15.73
CA VAL A 166 1.29 5.00 17.04
C VAL A 166 2.52 5.88 17.00
N GLU A 167 2.64 6.78 17.98
CA GLU A 167 3.80 7.61 18.15
C GLU A 167 4.82 6.90 19.05
N ASP A 168 6.05 6.72 18.55
CA ASP A 168 7.15 6.07 19.25
C ASP A 168 8.40 6.96 19.18
N GLY A 169 8.57 7.80 20.17
CA GLY A 169 9.67 8.76 20.23
C GLY A 169 9.69 9.72 19.05
N LYS A 170 10.68 9.57 18.15
CA LYS A 170 10.83 10.39 16.95
C LYS A 170 10.13 9.82 15.72
N SER A 171 9.54 8.64 15.83
CA SER A 171 8.88 7.95 14.74
C SER A 171 7.37 7.87 14.93
N VAL A 172 6.67 7.72 13.83
CA VAL A 172 5.27 7.30 13.77
C VAL A 172 5.18 5.99 13.03
N LYS A 173 4.33 5.10 13.54
CA LYS A 173 4.18 3.74 13.05
C LYS A 173 2.72 3.44 12.76
N LEU A 174 2.52 2.54 11.80
CA LEU A 174 1.26 1.90 11.51
C LEU A 174 1.54 0.42 11.25
N ASP A 175 0.80 -0.44 11.94
CA ASP A 175 0.82 -1.89 11.74
C ASP A 175 -0.59 -2.35 11.40
N LEU A 176 -0.83 -2.76 10.15
CA LEU A 176 -2.07 -3.39 9.71
C LEU A 176 -1.75 -4.82 9.31
N VAL A 177 -2.26 -5.78 10.07
CA VAL A 177 -1.90 -7.19 9.92
C VAL A 177 -3.16 -8.04 9.89
N LEU A 178 -3.38 -8.75 8.78
CA LEU A 178 -4.38 -9.80 8.65
C LEU A 178 -3.67 -11.14 8.67
N GLU A 179 -3.91 -11.91 9.71
CA GLU A 179 -3.42 -13.29 9.86
C GLU A 179 -4.50 -14.16 10.46
N LYS A 180 -4.63 -15.38 9.96
CA LYS A 180 -5.60 -16.38 10.45
C LYS A 180 -7.04 -15.86 10.49
N GLY A 181 -7.42 -14.98 9.54
CA GLY A 181 -8.74 -14.40 9.44
C GLY A 181 -9.03 -13.26 10.43
N GLU A 182 -8.04 -12.78 11.18
CA GLU A 182 -8.16 -11.62 12.06
C GLU A 182 -7.36 -10.44 11.52
N LEU A 183 -8.02 -9.31 11.26
CA LEU A 183 -7.35 -8.04 10.96
C LEU A 183 -7.06 -7.27 12.24
N LYS A 184 -5.81 -6.82 12.38
CA LYS A 184 -5.36 -6.02 13.52
C LYS A 184 -4.74 -4.72 13.03
N LEU A 185 -5.16 -3.60 13.61
CA LEU A 185 -4.51 -2.32 13.45
C LEU A 185 -3.79 -1.96 14.75
N ASN A 186 -2.48 -1.85 14.69
CA ASN A 186 -1.62 -1.58 15.87
C ASN A 186 -1.91 -2.55 17.03
N GLY A 187 -2.16 -3.83 16.71
CA GLY A 187 -2.48 -4.88 17.67
C GLY A 187 -3.94 -4.97 18.09
N ASN A 188 -4.80 -4.01 17.74
CA ASN A 188 -6.23 -4.04 18.05
C ASN A 188 -7.01 -4.72 16.93
N VAL A 189 -7.86 -5.68 17.27
CA VAL A 189 -8.70 -6.40 16.29
C VAL A 189 -9.74 -5.47 15.70
N ILE A 190 -9.84 -5.47 14.37
CA ILE A 190 -10.89 -4.77 13.60
C ILE A 190 -11.86 -5.83 13.06
N PRO A 191 -13.16 -5.74 13.37
CA PRO A 191 -14.17 -6.62 12.80
C PRO A 191 -14.26 -6.50 11.27
N GLU A 192 -14.49 -7.62 10.59
CA GLU A 192 -14.56 -7.66 9.11
C GLU A 192 -15.65 -6.75 8.55
N GLU A 193 -16.80 -6.68 9.24
CA GLU A 193 -17.92 -5.81 8.85
C GLU A 193 -17.54 -4.32 8.88
N GLN A 194 -16.66 -3.93 9.78
CA GLN A 194 -16.17 -2.55 9.86
C GLN A 194 -15.26 -2.23 8.67
N VAL A 195 -14.42 -3.17 8.25
CA VAL A 195 -13.53 -3.00 7.09
C VAL A 195 -14.35 -2.92 5.81
N ALA A 196 -15.35 -3.78 5.64
CA ALA A 196 -16.25 -3.74 4.49
C ALA A 196 -16.95 -2.38 4.36
N SER A 197 -17.40 -1.82 5.49
CA SER A 197 -18.01 -0.49 5.54
C SER A 197 -17.03 0.62 5.19
N MET A 198 -15.78 0.55 5.66
CA MET A 198 -14.72 1.50 5.32
C MET A 198 -14.36 1.47 3.84
N LEU A 199 -14.22 0.27 3.25
CA LEU A 199 -13.95 0.10 1.83
C LEU A 199 -15.09 0.65 0.97
N PHE A 200 -16.35 0.40 1.35
CA PHE A 200 -17.51 0.95 0.67
C PHE A 200 -17.49 2.47 0.66
N LEU A 201 -17.20 3.11 1.81
CA LEU A 201 -17.08 4.57 1.91
C LEU A 201 -15.93 5.12 1.07
N LEU A 202 -14.80 4.41 1.01
CA LEU A 202 -13.66 4.80 0.18
C LEU A 202 -14.02 4.78 -1.31
N VAL A 203 -14.65 3.72 -1.79
CA VAL A 203 -15.09 3.61 -3.19
C VAL A 203 -16.07 4.72 -3.54
N MET A 204 -17.03 5.01 -2.66
CA MET A 204 -17.99 6.09 -2.86
C MET A 204 -17.32 7.47 -2.89
N SER A 205 -16.22 7.67 -2.15
CA SER A 205 -15.48 8.94 -2.14
C SER A 205 -14.60 9.15 -3.38
N MET A 206 -14.18 8.06 -4.03
CA MET A 206 -13.35 8.13 -5.25
C MET A 206 -14.19 8.33 -6.53
N GLY A 207 -15.50 8.14 -6.45
CA GLY A 207 -16.45 8.32 -7.57
C GLY A 207 -17.07 9.72 -7.66
N GLN A 208 -16.62 10.68 -6.84
CA GLN A 208 -17.01 12.08 -6.89
C GLN A 208 -15.85 12.94 -7.39
#